data_4cc81be1e27967877eff800945832d7a
#
_entry.id   4cc81be1e27967877eff800945832d7a
#
_cell.length_a   1.000
_cell.length_b   1.000
_cell.length_c   1.000
_cell.angle_alpha   90.00
_cell.angle_beta   90.00
_cell.angle_gamma   90.00
#
_symmetry.space_group_name_H-M   'P 1'
#
loop_
_entity.id
_entity.type
_entity.pdbx_description
1 polymer ?
#
loop_
_entity_poly.entity_id
_entity_poly.type
_entity_poly.pdbx_seq_one_letter_code
_entity_poly.pdbx_strand_id
1 'polypeptide(L)'
;MKVLTIRQPWATLIMLGYKRFEFRGWPTKYRGELLIHAGKTVDKEASERLKKYLPSGLPLGKILGEVNLVDCIKCDEKLKSECLKENPDVYAKSSFEERYAWQLTDVQVFEEPIEVNGKLGLWNYEL
;
A
#
# COMPACT_ATOMS: atom_id res chain seq x y z
N MET A 1 -5.27 16.78 -0.95
CA MET A 1 -4.30 15.84 -0.36
C MET A 1 -3.77 14.89 -1.42
N LYS A 2 -2.55 14.45 -1.26
CA LYS A 2 -1.98 13.45 -2.16
C LYS A 2 -2.60 12.08 -1.93
N VAL A 3 -2.83 11.36 -3.02
CA VAL A 3 -3.44 10.03 -3.03
C VAL A 3 -2.59 9.08 -3.86
N LEU A 4 -2.48 7.84 -3.42
CA LEU A 4 -1.85 6.76 -4.18
C LEU A 4 -2.86 5.64 -4.35
N THR A 5 -3.08 5.21 -5.59
CA THR A 5 -3.95 4.08 -5.90
C THR A 5 -3.15 2.79 -5.85
N ILE A 6 -3.60 1.85 -5.03
CA ILE A 6 -2.92 0.58 -4.78
C ILE A 6 -3.88 -0.57 -5.05
N ARG A 7 -3.41 -1.61 -5.73
CA ARG A 7 -4.20 -2.82 -5.98
C ARG A 7 -4.56 -3.52 -4.68
N GLN A 8 -5.66 -4.23 -4.66
CA GLN A 8 -5.98 -5.13 -3.58
C GLN A 8 -5.27 -6.49 -3.79
N PRO A 9 -4.89 -7.18 -2.74
CA PRO A 9 -5.19 -6.92 -1.32
C PRO A 9 -4.24 -5.94 -0.64
N TRP A 10 -3.28 -5.38 -1.37
CA TRP A 10 -2.18 -4.59 -0.80
C TRP A 10 -2.67 -3.35 -0.07
N ALA A 11 -3.67 -2.66 -0.62
CA ALA A 11 -4.26 -1.49 0.04
C ALA A 11 -4.84 -1.85 1.41
N THR A 12 -5.60 -2.93 1.50
CA THR A 12 -6.18 -3.40 2.76
C THR A 12 -5.10 -3.86 3.73
N LEU A 13 -4.07 -4.56 3.27
CA LEU A 13 -2.97 -5.00 4.15
C LEU A 13 -2.22 -3.82 4.76
N ILE A 14 -2.08 -2.71 4.03
CA ILE A 14 -1.52 -1.48 4.57
C ILE A 14 -2.43 -0.91 5.66
N MET A 15 -3.72 -0.82 5.40
CA MET A 15 -4.68 -0.30 6.38
C MET A 15 -4.77 -1.15 7.64
N LEU A 16 -4.56 -2.46 7.53
CA LEU A 16 -4.57 -3.36 8.69
C LEU A 16 -3.24 -3.41 9.43
N GLY A 17 -2.20 -2.76 8.92
CA GLY A 17 -0.89 -2.72 9.57
C GLY A 17 0.04 -3.89 9.26
N TYR A 18 -0.34 -4.78 8.37
CA TYR A 18 0.48 -5.94 8.00
C TYR A 18 1.56 -5.59 6.99
N LYS A 19 1.44 -4.46 6.29
CA LYS A 19 2.38 -4.04 5.25
C LYS A 19 2.68 -2.56 5.42
N ARG A 20 3.90 -2.23 5.77
CA ARG A 20 4.30 -0.83 5.97
C ARG A 20 5.19 -0.27 4.87
N PHE A 21 5.51 -1.06 3.86
CA PHE A 21 6.21 -0.61 2.66
C PHE A 21 5.37 -0.90 1.44
N GLU A 22 5.18 0.11 0.60
CA GLU A 22 4.61 -0.06 -0.74
C GLU A 22 5.73 0.04 -1.75
N PHE A 23 5.76 -0.90 -2.71
CA PHE A 23 6.84 -0.97 -3.69
C PHE A 23 6.39 -0.41 -5.03
N ARG A 24 7.18 0.52 -5.57
CA ARG A 24 6.92 1.14 -6.86
C ARG A 24 8.19 1.15 -7.70
N GLY A 25 8.04 1.14 -9.03
CA GLY A 25 9.17 1.23 -9.95
C GLY A 25 9.74 2.64 -10.09
N TRP A 26 9.21 3.61 -9.34
CA TRP A 26 9.62 5.01 -9.41
C TRP A 26 9.66 5.61 -8.02
N PRO A 27 10.61 6.56 -7.79
CA PRO A 27 10.73 7.21 -6.47
C PRO A 27 9.85 8.44 -6.37
N THR A 28 9.70 8.94 -5.15
CA THR A 28 9.04 10.21 -4.90
C THR A 28 9.83 11.04 -3.91
N LYS A 29 9.81 12.36 -4.11
CA LYS A 29 10.34 13.33 -3.15
C LYS A 29 9.29 13.77 -2.14
N TYR A 30 8.02 13.45 -2.40
CA TYR A 30 6.94 13.83 -1.51
C TYR A 30 7.08 13.14 -0.15
N ARG A 31 6.84 13.87 0.92
CA ARG A 31 6.76 13.34 2.29
C ARG A 31 5.55 13.99 2.96
N GLY A 32 4.90 13.22 3.84
CA GLY A 32 3.75 13.72 4.58
C GLY A 32 2.51 12.87 4.38
N GLU A 33 1.37 13.47 4.61
CA GLU A 33 0.07 12.80 4.54
C GLU A 33 -0.21 12.23 3.17
N LEU A 34 -0.66 10.98 3.13
CA LEU A 34 -0.96 10.26 1.90
C LEU A 34 -2.24 9.46 2.09
N LEU A 35 -3.22 9.71 1.23
CA LEU A 35 -4.44 8.92 1.20
C LEU A 35 -4.19 7.62 0.42
N ILE A 36 -4.70 6.53 0.93
CA ILE A 36 -4.60 5.22 0.27
C ILE A 36 -5.91 4.89 -0.41
N HIS A 37 -5.87 4.82 -1.72
CA HIS A 37 -7.01 4.46 -2.57
C HIS A 37 -6.87 3.02 -3.01
N ALA A 38 -7.90 2.20 -2.76
CA ALA A 38 -7.96 0.84 -3.28
C ALA A 38 -8.49 0.90 -4.71
N GLY A 39 -7.64 0.51 -5.66
CA GLY A 39 -8.04 0.44 -7.05
C GLY A 39 -9.02 -0.70 -7.31
N LYS A 40 -9.49 -0.79 -8.56
CA LYS A 40 -10.42 -1.85 -8.98
C LYS A 40 -9.72 -3.14 -9.41
N THR A 41 -8.39 -3.12 -9.49
CA THR A 41 -7.60 -4.30 -9.84
C THR A 41 -7.26 -5.09 -8.59
N VAL A 42 -7.42 -6.41 -8.68
CA VAL A 42 -7.14 -7.33 -7.58
C VAL A 42 -6.06 -8.31 -8.01
N ASP A 43 -5.04 -8.45 -7.17
CA ASP A 43 -4.06 -9.52 -7.27
C ASP A 43 -4.69 -10.78 -6.66
N LYS A 44 -5.25 -11.62 -7.52
CA LYS A 44 -6.03 -12.79 -7.08
C LYS A 44 -5.16 -13.83 -6.36
N GLU A 45 -3.94 -14.04 -6.83
CA GLU A 45 -3.01 -14.98 -6.18
C GLU A 45 -2.69 -14.52 -4.76
N ALA A 46 -2.33 -13.25 -4.61
CA ALA A 46 -2.03 -12.70 -3.29
C ALA A 46 -3.25 -12.73 -2.37
N SER A 47 -4.43 -12.43 -2.89
CA SER A 47 -5.67 -12.46 -2.10
C SER A 47 -5.97 -13.86 -1.57
N GLU A 48 -5.76 -14.88 -2.38
CA GLU A 48 -5.95 -16.27 -1.94
C GLU A 48 -4.86 -16.69 -0.95
N ARG A 49 -3.61 -16.41 -1.27
CA ARG A 49 -2.47 -16.77 -0.42
C ARG A 49 -2.52 -16.10 0.95
N LEU A 50 -3.01 -14.88 1.02
CA LEU A 50 -3.02 -14.07 2.25
C LEU A 50 -4.42 -13.96 2.86
N LYS A 51 -5.35 -14.80 2.46
CA LYS A 51 -6.75 -14.68 2.92
C LYS A 51 -6.93 -14.73 4.43
N LYS A 52 -6.02 -15.38 5.15
CA LYS A 52 -6.08 -15.43 6.63
C LYS A 52 -5.91 -14.07 7.29
N TYR A 53 -5.31 -13.10 6.58
CA TYR A 53 -5.14 -11.74 7.07
C TYR A 53 -6.27 -10.80 6.64
N LEU A 54 -7.13 -11.24 5.72
CA LEU A 54 -8.05 -10.35 5.02
C LEU A 54 -9.50 -10.54 5.47
N PRO A 55 -10.31 -9.46 5.44
CA PRO A 55 -11.74 -9.59 5.64
C PRO A 55 -12.38 -10.34 4.46
N SER A 56 -13.63 -10.77 4.62
CA SER A 56 -14.35 -11.54 3.61
C SER A 56 -14.59 -10.77 2.30
N GLY A 57 -14.63 -9.46 2.34
CA GLY A 57 -14.76 -8.61 1.17
C GLY A 57 -13.69 -7.55 1.12
N LEU A 58 -13.19 -7.23 -0.06
CA LEU A 58 -12.20 -6.19 -0.26
C LEU A 58 -12.86 -4.99 -0.93
N PRO A 59 -12.77 -3.79 -0.33
CA PRO A 59 -13.31 -2.59 -0.96
C PRO A 59 -12.51 -2.25 -2.23
N LEU A 60 -13.23 -1.82 -3.26
CA LEU A 60 -12.64 -1.42 -4.54
C LEU A 60 -13.12 -0.04 -4.93
N GLY A 61 -12.24 0.76 -5.56
CA GLY A 61 -12.60 2.08 -6.04
C GLY A 61 -12.88 3.08 -4.92
N LYS A 62 -12.19 2.93 -3.80
CA LYS A 62 -12.46 3.79 -2.62
C LYS A 62 -11.16 4.20 -1.93
N ILE A 63 -11.16 5.41 -1.37
CA ILE A 63 -10.11 5.83 -0.45
C ILE A 63 -10.42 5.19 0.91
N LEU A 64 -9.50 4.40 1.43
CA LEU A 64 -9.69 3.60 2.64
C LEU A 64 -9.24 4.31 3.91
N GLY A 65 -8.31 5.22 3.80
CA GLY A 65 -7.73 5.89 4.95
C GLY A 65 -6.50 6.70 4.58
N GLU A 66 -5.75 7.07 5.60
CA GLU A 66 -4.60 7.94 5.50
C GLU A 66 -3.39 7.31 6.17
N VAL A 67 -2.22 7.57 5.62
CA VAL A 67 -0.93 7.21 6.22
C VAL A 67 -0.01 8.41 6.17
N ASN A 68 1.15 8.30 6.80
CA ASN A 68 2.23 9.26 6.65
C ASN A 68 3.36 8.62 5.83
N LEU A 69 3.70 9.20 4.70
CA LEU A 69 4.83 8.76 3.88
C LEU A 69 6.09 9.40 4.44
N VAL A 70 6.91 8.61 5.13
CA VAL A 70 8.07 9.11 5.88
C VAL A 70 9.39 8.95 5.13
N ASP A 71 9.48 8.01 4.21
CA ASP A 71 10.70 7.77 3.45
C ASP A 71 10.40 7.05 2.14
N CYS A 72 11.34 7.14 1.20
CA CYS A 72 11.29 6.43 -0.06
C CYS A 72 12.71 5.91 -0.32
N ILE A 73 12.88 4.60 -0.21
CA ILE A 73 14.19 3.95 -0.16
C ILE A 73 14.35 3.05 -1.38
N LYS A 74 15.47 3.18 -2.08
CA LYS A 74 15.77 2.20 -3.15
C LYS A 74 15.98 0.83 -2.50
N CYS A 75 15.27 -0.17 -3.00
CA CYS A 75 15.34 -1.51 -2.44
C CYS A 75 16.73 -2.12 -2.59
N ASP A 76 17.24 -2.69 -1.51
CA ASP A 76 18.50 -3.41 -1.46
C ASP A 76 18.32 -4.70 -0.66
N GLU A 77 19.38 -5.49 -0.52
CA GLU A 77 19.33 -6.75 0.20
C GLU A 77 19.00 -6.57 1.67
N LYS A 78 19.45 -5.47 2.27
CA LYS A 78 19.15 -5.18 3.68
C LYS A 78 17.65 -4.94 3.87
N LEU A 79 17.05 -4.11 3.04
CA LEU A 79 15.62 -3.83 3.11
C LEU A 79 14.80 -5.09 2.86
N LYS A 80 15.18 -5.87 1.86
CA LYS A 80 14.52 -7.15 1.57
C LYS A 80 14.54 -8.08 2.78
N SER A 81 15.71 -8.21 3.42
CA SER A 81 15.86 -9.03 4.62
C SER A 81 14.97 -8.54 5.76
N GLU A 82 14.91 -7.24 5.99
CA GLU A 82 14.07 -6.64 7.02
C GLU A 82 12.58 -6.91 6.77
N CYS A 83 12.13 -6.74 5.53
CA CYS A 83 10.74 -7.02 5.16
C CYS A 83 10.37 -8.48 5.39
N LEU A 84 11.23 -9.39 4.96
CA LEU A 84 10.97 -10.83 5.09
C LEU A 84 11.00 -11.30 6.54
N LYS A 85 11.77 -10.65 7.40
CA LYS A 85 11.76 -10.94 8.85
C LYS A 85 10.50 -10.41 9.51
N GLU A 86 10.05 -9.23 9.08
CA GLU A 86 8.88 -8.59 9.66
C GLU A 86 7.59 -9.35 9.37
N ASN A 87 7.37 -9.72 8.11
CA ASN A 87 6.21 -10.50 7.72
C ASN A 87 6.52 -11.32 6.47
N PRO A 88 7.03 -12.55 6.66
CA PRO A 88 7.42 -13.38 5.53
C PRO A 88 6.25 -13.71 4.59
N ASP A 89 5.04 -13.88 5.11
CA ASP A 89 3.88 -14.19 4.28
C ASP A 89 3.55 -13.04 3.33
N VAL A 90 3.49 -11.82 3.85
CA VAL A 90 3.13 -10.63 3.06
C VAL A 90 4.18 -10.33 2.01
N TYR A 91 5.47 -10.41 2.36
CA TYR A 91 6.55 -9.99 1.47
C TYR A 91 7.18 -11.12 0.65
N ALA A 92 6.77 -12.39 0.86
CA ALA A 92 7.43 -13.56 0.26
C ALA A 92 7.57 -13.51 -1.26
N LYS A 93 6.57 -12.99 -1.96
CA LYS A 93 6.58 -12.92 -3.42
C LYS A 93 6.71 -11.49 -3.96
N SER A 94 7.16 -10.57 -3.11
CA SER A 94 7.39 -9.20 -3.54
C SER A 94 8.61 -9.12 -4.45
N SER A 95 8.51 -8.27 -5.50
CA SER A 95 9.66 -7.92 -6.32
C SER A 95 10.36 -6.73 -5.67
N PHE A 96 11.64 -6.91 -5.32
CA PHE A 96 12.45 -5.83 -4.74
C PHE A 96 13.41 -5.23 -5.78
N GLU A 97 13.72 -5.99 -6.82
CA GLU A 97 14.69 -5.56 -7.83
C GLU A 97 14.20 -4.36 -8.63
N GLU A 98 15.05 -3.34 -8.76
CA GLU A 98 14.74 -2.10 -9.49
C GLU A 98 13.51 -1.37 -8.95
N ARG A 99 13.23 -1.51 -7.64
CA ARG A 99 12.08 -0.91 -7.01
C ARG A 99 12.46 0.05 -5.89
N TYR A 100 11.49 0.87 -5.52
CA TYR A 100 11.58 1.80 -4.40
C TYR A 100 10.52 1.44 -3.36
N ALA A 101 10.93 1.42 -2.09
CA ALA A 101 10.05 1.13 -0.98
C ALA A 101 9.59 2.44 -0.35
N TRP A 102 8.30 2.68 -0.43
CA TRP A 102 7.65 3.83 0.19
C TRP A 102 7.27 3.44 1.60
N GLN A 103 7.94 4.03 2.59
CA GLN A 103 7.73 3.70 3.99
C GLN A 103 6.55 4.46 4.55
N LEU A 104 5.59 3.72 5.08
CA LEU A 104 4.30 4.24 5.54
C LEU A 104 4.15 4.03 7.05
N THR A 105 3.70 5.07 7.76
CA THR A 105 3.44 5.03 9.20
C THR A 105 2.10 5.70 9.50
N ASP A 106 1.71 5.68 10.77
CA ASP A 106 0.54 6.42 11.28
C ASP A 106 -0.74 6.15 10.50
N VAL A 107 -1.08 4.87 10.37
CA VAL A 107 -2.28 4.44 9.63
C VAL A 107 -3.55 4.90 10.36
N GLN A 108 -4.42 5.59 9.63
CA GLN A 108 -5.74 5.99 10.09
C GLN A 108 -6.79 5.49 9.11
N VAL A 109 -7.53 4.47 9.52
CA VAL A 109 -8.57 3.87 8.68
C VAL A 109 -9.82 4.74 8.75
N PHE A 110 -10.40 5.09 7.60
CA PHE A 110 -11.64 5.84 7.57
C PHE A 110 -12.81 4.95 7.95
N GLU A 111 -13.67 5.45 8.82
CA GLU A 111 -14.90 4.77 9.18
C GLU A 111 -15.79 4.57 7.96
N GLU A 112 -15.88 5.60 7.11
CA GLU A 112 -16.59 5.54 5.85
C GLU A 112 -15.63 5.77 4.68
N PRO A 113 -15.23 4.70 3.96
CA PRO A 113 -14.40 4.85 2.76
C PRO A 113 -15.06 5.77 1.73
N ILE A 114 -14.24 6.52 1.00
CA ILE A 114 -14.70 7.51 0.03
C ILE A 114 -14.67 6.91 -1.36
N GLU A 115 -15.83 6.79 -1.99
CA GLU A 115 -15.93 6.30 -3.36
C GLU A 115 -15.44 7.36 -4.34
N VAL A 116 -14.41 7.04 -5.11
CA VAL A 116 -13.84 7.92 -6.11
C VAL A 116 -12.99 7.10 -7.08
N ASN A 117 -12.97 7.51 -8.35
CA ASN A 117 -12.13 6.86 -9.34
C ASN A 117 -10.67 7.19 -9.10
N GLY A 118 -9.81 6.16 -9.20
CA GLY A 118 -8.37 6.34 -9.07
C GLY A 118 -7.75 6.98 -10.30
N LYS A 119 -6.51 7.44 -10.13
CA LYS A 119 -5.68 8.01 -11.19
C LYS A 119 -4.28 7.44 -11.07
N LEU A 120 -3.48 7.61 -12.12
CA LEU A 120 -2.09 7.14 -12.12
C LEU A 120 -1.20 8.02 -11.26
N GLY A 121 -0.15 7.42 -10.71
CA GLY A 121 0.87 8.13 -9.93
C GLY A 121 0.32 8.72 -8.64
N LEU A 122 0.96 9.79 -8.19
CA LEU A 122 0.43 10.60 -7.10
C LEU A 122 -0.57 11.58 -7.67
N TRP A 123 -1.77 11.55 -7.14
CA TRP A 123 -2.84 12.45 -7.60
C TRP A 123 -3.44 13.18 -6.40
N ASN A 124 -4.32 14.12 -6.65
CA ASN A 124 -4.87 14.97 -5.59
C ASN A 124 -6.36 14.74 -5.40
N TYR A 125 -6.78 14.76 -4.15
CA TYR A 125 -8.19 14.71 -3.77
C TYR A 125 -8.43 15.72 -2.66
N GLU A 126 -9.52 16.44 -2.73
CA GLU A 126 -9.90 17.37 -1.67
C GLU A 126 -10.96 16.74 -0.77
N LEU A 127 -10.58 16.62 0.50
CA LEU A 127 -11.49 16.12 1.53
C LEU A 127 -12.54 17.16 1.91
#